data_675b125d69ac5098d7c8fca88fd81076
#
_entry.id   675b125d69ac5098d7c8fca88fd81076
#
_cell.length_a   1.000
_cell.length_b   1.000
_cell.length_c   1.000
_cell.angle_alpha   90.00
_cell.angle_beta   90.00
_cell.angle_gamma   90.00
#
_symmetry.space_group_name_H-M   'P 1'
#
loop_
_entity.id
_entity.type
_entity.pdbx_description
1 polymer ?
#
loop_
_entity_poly.entity_id
_entity_poly.type
_entity_poly.pdbx_seq_one_letter_code
_entity_poly.pdbx_strand_id
1 'polypeptide(L)'
;MCIRDRHKGKILSFSHGFAIHFKTIQPPEDVDVVMIAPKSPGHLLRRVYAQGGGVPSLLAIHQDASGRAHEYALSYAHGIGSTRAGVLQTTFREETESDLFGEQAVLCGGLTSLMQKGFETLVEAGYAPEIAYFECVHEMKLIVDLIYEGGLSRMRYSISNTAEYGDLTRGEMVVGDTTRKAMKEVLGRIQDGTFAKEWIEENKKGGKNFAKLREAAKRHPVEKVGEQLRAMMSWLPTEKRSSDADKKKAEAAKPAELKAVHA
;
A
#
# COMPACT_ATOMS: atom_id res chain seq x y z
N MET A 1 19.95 11.11 -4.50
CA MET A 1 20.76 9.88 -4.64
C MET A 1 21.41 9.93 -6.02
N CYS A 2 22.74 10.09 -6.08
CA CYS A 2 23.45 10.22 -7.35
C CYS A 2 23.60 8.85 -7.99
N ILE A 3 22.97 8.64 -9.16
CA ILE A 3 23.10 7.41 -9.96
C ILE A 3 24.50 7.33 -10.59
N ARG A 4 25.24 8.45 -10.62
CA ARG A 4 26.56 8.58 -11.27
C ARG A 4 27.71 7.83 -10.59
N ASP A 5 27.53 7.43 -9.32
CA ASP A 5 28.60 6.79 -8.52
C ASP A 5 28.48 5.26 -8.49
N ARG A 6 27.78 4.66 -9.46
CA ARG A 6 27.56 3.22 -9.52
C ARG A 6 28.60 2.58 -10.43
N HIS A 7 29.38 1.71 -9.84
CA HIS A 7 30.46 0.99 -10.51
C HIS A 7 30.10 -0.49 -10.66
N LYS A 8 30.79 -1.16 -11.54
CA LYS A 8 30.74 -2.60 -11.76
C LYS A 8 30.63 -3.39 -10.44
N GLY A 9 29.73 -4.36 -10.40
CA GLY A 9 29.49 -5.20 -9.23
C GLY A 9 28.55 -4.58 -8.17
N LYS A 10 27.92 -3.43 -8.43
CA LYS A 10 26.86 -2.86 -7.59
C LYS A 10 25.51 -3.39 -8.02
N ILE A 11 24.57 -3.40 -7.08
CA ILE A 11 23.17 -3.81 -7.30
C ILE A 11 22.29 -2.59 -7.12
N LEU A 12 21.44 -2.33 -8.11
CA LEU A 12 20.37 -1.36 -8.03
C LEU A 12 19.08 -2.10 -7.70
N SER A 13 18.62 -1.96 -6.46
CA SER A 13 17.42 -2.64 -5.97
C SER A 13 16.25 -1.67 -5.85
N PHE A 14 15.08 -2.12 -6.30
CA PHE A 14 13.81 -1.39 -6.25
C PHE A 14 12.78 -2.15 -5.43
N SER A 15 11.85 -1.41 -4.80
CA SER A 15 10.67 -1.97 -4.14
C SER A 15 9.40 -1.88 -5.00
N HIS A 16 9.49 -1.20 -6.14
CA HIS A 16 8.42 -1.01 -7.14
C HIS A 16 9.06 -0.69 -8.49
N GLY A 17 8.45 -1.15 -9.57
CA GLY A 17 9.08 -1.12 -10.88
C GLY A 17 8.97 0.17 -11.68
N PHE A 18 8.23 1.20 -11.20
CA PHE A 18 7.91 2.44 -11.92
C PHE A 18 9.10 3.09 -12.63
N ALA A 19 10.21 3.27 -11.91
CA ALA A 19 11.36 4.01 -12.41
C ALA A 19 12.06 3.33 -13.60
N ILE A 20 12.08 2.02 -13.62
CA ILE A 20 12.67 1.22 -14.69
C ILE A 20 11.66 1.04 -15.83
N HIS A 21 10.42 0.67 -15.52
CA HIS A 21 9.38 0.42 -16.52
C HIS A 21 9.09 1.66 -17.37
N PHE A 22 8.92 2.82 -16.75
CA PHE A 22 8.70 4.09 -17.45
C PHE A 22 9.99 4.86 -17.77
N LYS A 23 11.16 4.21 -17.65
CA LYS A 23 12.46 4.73 -18.07
C LYS A 23 12.85 6.09 -17.47
N THR A 24 12.37 6.39 -16.25
CA THR A 24 12.81 7.60 -15.52
C THR A 24 14.19 7.43 -14.92
N ILE A 25 14.63 6.18 -14.76
CA ILE A 25 16.01 5.80 -14.42
C ILE A 25 16.51 4.86 -15.51
N GLN A 26 17.69 5.18 -16.06
CA GLN A 26 18.43 4.31 -16.97
C GLN A 26 19.66 3.81 -16.21
N PRO A 27 19.72 2.54 -15.84
CA PRO A 27 20.86 1.99 -15.12
C PRO A 27 22.06 1.81 -16.07
N PRO A 28 23.31 1.89 -15.54
CA PRO A 28 24.50 1.47 -16.28
C PRO A 28 24.45 -0.03 -16.62
N GLU A 29 25.08 -0.42 -17.72
CA GLU A 29 25.05 -1.82 -18.21
C GLU A 29 25.83 -2.80 -17.32
N ASP A 30 26.72 -2.32 -16.49
CA ASP A 30 27.63 -3.10 -15.64
C ASP A 30 27.14 -3.30 -14.20
N VAL A 31 25.85 -3.01 -13.92
CA VAL A 31 25.22 -3.22 -12.61
C VAL A 31 24.04 -4.20 -12.71
N ASP A 32 23.79 -4.93 -11.63
CA ASP A 32 22.56 -5.69 -11.53
C ASP A 32 21.37 -4.75 -11.23
N VAL A 33 20.22 -5.06 -11.82
CA VAL A 33 18.97 -4.31 -11.55
C VAL A 33 17.89 -5.32 -11.16
N VAL A 34 17.53 -5.25 -9.89
CA VAL A 34 16.57 -6.19 -9.28
C VAL A 34 15.43 -5.45 -8.61
N MET A 35 14.34 -6.14 -8.42
CA MET A 35 13.20 -5.66 -7.64
C MET A 35 12.79 -6.72 -6.64
N ILE A 36 12.58 -6.28 -5.40
CA ILE A 36 11.83 -7.01 -4.39
C ILE A 36 10.71 -6.09 -3.92
N ALA A 37 9.48 -6.42 -4.31
CA ALA A 37 8.29 -5.65 -4.06
C ALA A 37 7.39 -6.35 -3.01
N PRO A 38 7.54 -6.05 -1.72
CA PRO A 38 6.65 -6.58 -0.69
C PRO A 38 5.23 -6.05 -0.88
N LYS A 39 4.23 -6.94 -0.83
CA LYS A 39 2.83 -6.58 -1.02
C LYS A 39 2.22 -6.08 0.28
N SER A 40 2.75 -4.98 0.79
CA SER A 40 2.26 -4.25 1.95
C SER A 40 2.95 -2.89 2.11
N PRO A 41 2.32 -1.91 2.79
CA PRO A 41 3.01 -0.69 3.21
C PRO A 41 4.23 -0.99 4.10
N GLY A 42 5.33 -0.25 3.92
CA GLY A 42 6.62 -0.55 4.54
C GLY A 42 6.61 -0.66 6.08
N HIS A 43 5.81 0.16 6.77
CA HIS A 43 5.68 0.08 8.23
C HIS A 43 4.95 -1.20 8.69
N LEU A 44 4.03 -1.74 7.88
CA LEU A 44 3.36 -3.02 8.14
C LEU A 44 4.32 -4.19 7.89
N LEU A 45 5.13 -4.14 6.82
CA LEU A 45 6.20 -5.11 6.60
C LEU A 45 7.09 -5.23 7.86
N ARG A 46 7.53 -4.09 8.41
CA ARG A 46 8.35 -4.08 9.63
C ARG A 46 7.62 -4.67 10.84
N ARG A 47 6.34 -4.35 11.00
CA ARG A 47 5.50 -4.88 12.10
C ARG A 47 5.40 -6.40 12.03
N VAL A 48 5.00 -6.93 10.86
CA VAL A 48 4.83 -8.37 10.63
C VAL A 48 6.16 -9.10 10.83
N TYR A 49 7.27 -8.54 10.32
CA TYR A 49 8.62 -9.09 10.54
C TYR A 49 8.97 -9.19 12.03
N ALA A 50 8.70 -8.13 12.79
CA ALA A 50 8.99 -8.09 14.23
C ALA A 50 8.14 -9.08 15.04
N GLN A 51 6.99 -9.49 14.53
CA GLN A 51 6.11 -10.52 15.09
C GLN A 51 6.50 -11.94 14.66
N GLY A 52 7.59 -12.12 13.91
CA GLY A 52 8.06 -13.43 13.43
C GLY A 52 7.42 -13.88 12.12
N GLY A 53 6.45 -13.12 11.58
CA GLY A 53 5.82 -13.37 10.29
C GLY A 53 6.64 -12.85 9.09
N GLY A 54 6.02 -12.90 7.92
CA GLY A 54 6.56 -12.37 6.68
C GLY A 54 5.45 -11.79 5.79
N VAL A 55 5.82 -10.89 4.89
CA VAL A 55 4.93 -10.36 3.86
C VAL A 55 5.36 -10.96 2.52
N PRO A 56 4.44 -11.51 1.72
CA PRO A 56 4.75 -12.00 0.39
C PRO A 56 5.38 -10.91 -0.47
N SER A 57 6.35 -11.26 -1.29
CA SER A 57 7.02 -10.33 -2.19
C SER A 57 7.05 -10.84 -3.61
N LEU A 58 7.06 -9.91 -4.55
CA LEU A 58 7.39 -10.18 -5.95
C LEU A 58 8.87 -9.94 -6.17
N LEU A 59 9.51 -10.83 -6.95
CA LEU A 59 10.92 -10.73 -7.34
C LEU A 59 11.00 -10.57 -8.85
N ALA A 60 11.73 -9.58 -9.32
CA ALA A 60 12.01 -9.42 -10.74
C ALA A 60 13.47 -9.02 -10.99
N ILE A 61 14.00 -9.50 -12.10
CA ILE A 61 15.34 -9.16 -12.60
C ILE A 61 15.14 -8.38 -13.90
N HIS A 62 15.63 -7.16 -13.95
CA HIS A 62 15.68 -6.36 -15.17
C HIS A 62 17.02 -6.54 -15.90
N GLN A 63 18.11 -6.58 -15.15
CA GLN A 63 19.46 -6.70 -15.66
C GLN A 63 20.31 -7.56 -14.71
N ASP A 64 21.06 -8.49 -15.25
CA ASP A 64 21.95 -9.42 -14.53
C ASP A 64 23.37 -9.34 -15.11
N ALA A 65 24.08 -8.28 -14.75
CA ALA A 65 25.45 -8.05 -15.22
C ALA A 65 26.47 -8.98 -14.54
N SER A 66 26.18 -9.44 -13.34
CA SER A 66 27.06 -10.31 -12.55
C SER A 66 26.83 -11.81 -12.80
N GLY A 67 25.70 -12.21 -13.39
CA GLY A 67 25.21 -13.59 -13.46
C GLY A 67 24.66 -14.12 -12.12
N ARG A 68 24.48 -13.25 -11.10
CA ARG A 68 24.04 -13.60 -9.75
C ARG A 68 22.90 -12.73 -9.21
N ALA A 69 22.25 -11.95 -10.06
CA ALA A 69 21.21 -11.01 -9.64
C ALA A 69 20.06 -11.71 -8.90
N HIS A 70 19.68 -12.91 -9.33
CA HIS A 70 18.62 -13.70 -8.67
C HIS A 70 19.01 -14.09 -7.24
N GLU A 71 20.24 -14.55 -7.01
CA GLU A 71 20.73 -14.93 -5.67
C GLU A 71 20.69 -13.73 -4.72
N TYR A 72 21.15 -12.57 -5.19
CA TYR A 72 21.13 -11.33 -4.41
C TYR A 72 19.71 -10.87 -4.08
N ALA A 73 18.81 -10.91 -5.05
CA ALA A 73 17.42 -10.54 -4.86
C ALA A 73 16.73 -11.46 -3.84
N LEU A 74 16.94 -12.77 -3.95
CA LEU A 74 16.38 -13.74 -3.03
C LEU A 74 16.98 -13.62 -1.62
N SER A 75 18.28 -13.34 -1.50
CA SER A 75 18.93 -13.07 -0.22
C SER A 75 18.36 -11.84 0.46
N TYR A 76 18.10 -10.77 -0.29
CA TYR A 76 17.44 -9.57 0.23
C TYR A 76 16.00 -9.88 0.71
N ALA A 77 15.21 -10.61 -0.11
CA ALA A 77 13.86 -11.03 0.26
C ALA A 77 13.87 -11.90 1.54
N HIS A 78 14.87 -12.75 1.72
CA HIS A 78 15.08 -13.52 2.95
C HIS A 78 15.35 -12.59 4.15
N GLY A 79 16.24 -11.63 3.98
CA GLY A 79 16.62 -10.68 5.02
C GLY A 79 15.46 -9.83 5.56
N ILE A 80 14.49 -9.49 4.70
CA ILE A 80 13.26 -8.77 5.09
C ILE A 80 12.11 -9.70 5.53
N GLY A 81 12.34 -11.02 5.56
CA GLY A 81 11.38 -12.02 6.03
C GLY A 81 10.35 -12.46 5.01
N SER A 82 10.42 -12.01 3.75
CA SER A 82 9.44 -12.35 2.72
C SER A 82 9.39 -13.84 2.38
N THR A 83 10.53 -14.55 2.50
CA THR A 83 10.58 -15.99 2.27
C THR A 83 9.77 -16.82 3.26
N ARG A 84 9.35 -16.23 4.39
CA ARG A 84 8.45 -16.88 5.36
C ARG A 84 7.01 -16.97 4.83
N ALA A 85 6.62 -16.05 3.96
CA ALA A 85 5.27 -15.97 3.40
C ALA A 85 5.22 -16.42 1.93
N GLY A 86 6.29 -16.22 1.19
CA GLY A 86 6.44 -16.60 -0.22
C GLY A 86 7.04 -15.48 -1.07
N VAL A 87 7.82 -15.88 -2.08
CA VAL A 87 8.41 -14.98 -3.07
C VAL A 87 8.03 -15.50 -4.45
N LEU A 88 7.32 -14.69 -5.23
CA LEU A 88 6.90 -15.04 -6.58
C LEU A 88 7.72 -14.27 -7.60
N GLN A 89 8.19 -14.98 -8.63
CA GLN A 89 8.91 -14.35 -9.73
C GLN A 89 7.95 -13.66 -10.69
N THR A 90 8.31 -12.45 -11.14
CA THR A 90 7.55 -11.64 -12.07
C THR A 90 8.49 -10.81 -12.95
N THR A 91 7.95 -9.80 -13.63
CA THR A 91 8.69 -8.79 -14.40
C THR A 91 8.47 -7.39 -13.83
N PHE A 92 9.39 -6.46 -14.12
CA PHE A 92 9.19 -5.05 -13.77
C PHE A 92 7.91 -4.48 -14.36
N ARG A 93 7.56 -4.89 -15.58
CA ARG A 93 6.32 -4.48 -16.24
C ARG A 93 5.09 -4.98 -15.48
N GLU A 94 5.00 -6.27 -15.26
CA GLU A 94 3.84 -6.91 -14.65
C GLU A 94 3.59 -6.36 -13.24
N GLU A 95 4.64 -6.26 -12.43
CA GLU A 95 4.54 -5.68 -11.10
C GLU A 95 4.06 -4.23 -11.15
N THR A 96 4.69 -3.39 -11.99
CA THR A 96 4.35 -1.96 -12.06
C THR A 96 2.92 -1.74 -12.51
N GLU A 97 2.48 -2.40 -13.58
CA GLU A 97 1.13 -2.21 -14.12
C GLU A 97 0.06 -2.74 -13.16
N SER A 98 0.28 -3.91 -12.55
CA SER A 98 -0.68 -4.51 -11.63
C SER A 98 -0.73 -3.80 -10.27
N ASP A 99 0.38 -3.33 -9.75
CA ASP A 99 0.45 -2.58 -8.49
C ASP A 99 -0.26 -1.21 -8.62
N LEU A 100 0.08 -0.44 -9.67
CA LEU A 100 -0.60 0.82 -9.98
C LEU A 100 -2.10 0.63 -10.20
N PHE A 101 -2.51 -0.43 -10.88
CA PHE A 101 -3.93 -0.75 -11.04
C PHE A 101 -4.59 -1.09 -9.70
N GLY A 102 -3.97 -1.96 -8.91
CA GLY A 102 -4.48 -2.40 -7.62
C GLY A 102 -4.71 -1.25 -6.66
N GLU A 103 -3.74 -0.33 -6.54
CA GLU A 103 -3.86 0.83 -5.66
C GLU A 103 -4.89 1.87 -6.15
N GLN A 104 -5.01 2.09 -7.47
CA GLN A 104 -5.95 3.05 -8.02
C GLN A 104 -7.39 2.52 -8.04
N ALA A 105 -7.59 1.31 -8.53
CA ALA A 105 -8.93 0.79 -8.80
C ALA A 105 -9.55 0.05 -7.61
N VAL A 106 -8.74 -0.52 -6.69
CA VAL A 106 -9.24 -1.42 -5.65
C VAL A 106 -8.79 -0.99 -4.25
N LEU A 107 -7.47 -1.08 -3.96
CA LEU A 107 -6.95 -1.07 -2.59
C LEU A 107 -7.01 0.31 -1.91
N CYS A 108 -6.81 1.38 -2.67
CA CYS A 108 -6.84 2.74 -2.15
C CYS A 108 -7.97 3.53 -2.80
N GLY A 109 -7.88 3.84 -4.11
CA GLY A 109 -8.85 4.70 -4.78
C GLY A 109 -10.27 4.14 -4.76
N GLY A 110 -10.45 2.90 -5.22
CA GLY A 110 -11.76 2.24 -5.25
C GLY A 110 -12.38 2.09 -3.88
N LEU A 111 -11.62 1.52 -2.93
CA LEU A 111 -12.10 1.27 -1.57
C LEU A 111 -12.50 2.56 -0.84
N THR A 112 -11.65 3.59 -0.87
CA THR A 112 -11.96 4.85 -0.17
C THR A 112 -13.15 5.56 -0.78
N SER A 113 -13.31 5.53 -2.11
CA SER A 113 -14.48 6.07 -2.80
C SER A 113 -15.76 5.31 -2.44
N LEU A 114 -15.72 3.98 -2.36
CA LEU A 114 -16.85 3.16 -1.94
C LEU A 114 -17.29 3.51 -0.51
N MET A 115 -16.35 3.59 0.42
CA MET A 115 -16.62 3.97 1.81
C MET A 115 -17.25 5.37 1.91
N GLN A 116 -16.71 6.35 1.19
CA GLN A 116 -17.23 7.72 1.19
C GLN A 116 -18.65 7.77 0.63
N LYS A 117 -18.90 7.10 -0.50
CA LYS A 117 -20.25 7.06 -1.11
C LYS A 117 -21.27 6.35 -0.22
N GLY A 118 -20.90 5.27 0.45
CA GLY A 118 -21.75 4.61 1.43
C GLY A 118 -22.10 5.54 2.60
N PHE A 119 -21.09 6.18 3.18
CA PHE A 119 -21.25 7.15 4.25
C PHE A 119 -22.15 8.33 3.84
N GLU A 120 -21.87 8.97 2.69
CA GLU A 120 -22.67 10.08 2.16
C GLU A 120 -24.13 9.66 1.97
N THR A 121 -24.37 8.50 1.36
CA THR A 121 -25.73 7.98 1.09
C THR A 121 -26.57 7.83 2.36
N LEU A 122 -25.98 7.29 3.43
CA LEU A 122 -26.68 7.13 4.71
C LEU A 122 -26.95 8.48 5.38
N VAL A 123 -25.97 9.38 5.38
CA VAL A 123 -26.13 10.71 5.98
C VAL A 123 -27.19 11.55 5.24
N GLU A 124 -27.19 11.51 3.91
CA GLU A 124 -28.19 12.18 3.07
C GLU A 124 -29.60 11.61 3.29
N ALA A 125 -29.72 10.33 3.63
CA ALA A 125 -30.98 9.69 4.00
C ALA A 125 -31.44 10.00 5.45
N GLY A 126 -30.65 10.81 6.20
CA GLY A 126 -31.00 11.28 7.55
C GLY A 126 -30.47 10.39 8.69
N TYR A 127 -29.63 9.41 8.42
CA TYR A 127 -28.98 8.61 9.46
C TYR A 127 -27.86 9.41 10.15
N ALA A 128 -27.63 9.14 11.43
CA ALA A 128 -26.56 9.78 12.19
C ALA A 128 -25.18 9.46 11.56
N PRO A 129 -24.30 10.47 11.41
CA PRO A 129 -22.98 10.28 10.81
C PRO A 129 -22.11 9.22 11.51
N GLU A 130 -22.27 9.09 12.83
CA GLU A 130 -21.56 8.09 13.63
C GLU A 130 -21.97 6.66 13.24
N ILE A 131 -23.26 6.43 13.01
CA ILE A 131 -23.79 5.15 12.53
C ILE A 131 -23.28 4.88 11.11
N ALA A 132 -23.41 5.84 10.21
CA ALA A 132 -22.90 5.72 8.84
C ALA A 132 -21.39 5.39 8.80
N TYR A 133 -20.61 5.95 9.73
CA TYR A 133 -19.18 5.65 9.85
C TYR A 133 -18.94 4.21 10.32
N PHE A 134 -19.66 3.72 11.32
CA PHE A 134 -19.51 2.35 11.77
C PHE A 134 -19.84 1.35 10.67
N GLU A 135 -20.95 1.52 9.99
CA GLU A 135 -21.45 0.61 8.95
C GLU A 135 -20.59 0.61 7.67
N CYS A 136 -20.14 1.81 7.23
CA CYS A 136 -19.48 1.92 5.92
C CYS A 136 -17.95 2.00 5.99
N VAL A 137 -17.37 2.27 7.18
CA VAL A 137 -15.92 2.50 7.31
C VAL A 137 -15.28 1.59 8.35
N HIS A 138 -15.77 1.64 9.60
CA HIS A 138 -15.11 0.93 10.69
C HIS A 138 -15.19 -0.59 10.52
N GLU A 139 -16.36 -1.11 10.23
CA GLU A 139 -16.61 -2.55 10.11
C GLU A 139 -15.92 -3.16 8.89
N MET A 140 -15.63 -2.36 7.88
CA MET A 140 -14.90 -2.82 6.67
C MET A 140 -13.63 -3.60 7.00
N LYS A 141 -12.87 -3.16 8.01
CA LYS A 141 -11.66 -3.86 8.45
C LYS A 141 -11.96 -5.31 8.86
N LEU A 142 -13.03 -5.52 9.64
CA LEU A 142 -13.37 -6.84 10.16
C LEU A 142 -13.81 -7.78 9.03
N ILE A 143 -14.53 -7.27 8.05
CA ILE A 143 -14.89 -8.03 6.85
C ILE A 143 -13.65 -8.36 6.00
N VAL A 144 -12.75 -7.39 5.83
CA VAL A 144 -11.50 -7.61 5.09
C VAL A 144 -10.58 -8.61 5.81
N ASP A 145 -10.55 -8.60 7.14
CA ASP A 145 -9.81 -9.61 7.92
C ASP A 145 -10.32 -11.03 7.63
N LEU A 146 -11.64 -11.25 7.60
CA LEU A 146 -12.23 -12.55 7.24
C LEU A 146 -11.85 -12.99 5.82
N ILE A 147 -11.86 -12.05 4.86
CA ILE A 147 -11.41 -12.32 3.49
C ILE A 147 -9.93 -12.66 3.45
N TYR A 148 -9.10 -11.94 4.19
CA TYR A 148 -7.67 -12.18 4.28
C TYR A 148 -7.35 -13.55 4.88
N GLU A 149 -8.07 -13.97 5.91
CA GLU A 149 -7.87 -15.23 6.64
C GLU A 149 -8.32 -16.46 5.85
N GLY A 150 -9.37 -16.35 5.02
CA GLY A 150 -9.94 -17.53 4.40
C GLY A 150 -10.67 -17.30 3.07
N GLY A 151 -10.51 -16.15 2.45
CA GLY A 151 -11.14 -15.81 1.17
C GLY A 151 -12.61 -15.44 1.27
N LEU A 152 -13.20 -15.14 0.12
CA LEU A 152 -14.61 -14.69 0.02
C LEU A 152 -15.61 -15.70 0.60
N SER A 153 -15.38 -16.98 0.40
CA SER A 153 -16.26 -18.05 0.93
C SER A 153 -16.23 -18.10 2.46
N ARG A 154 -15.05 -17.90 3.08
CA ARG A 154 -14.91 -17.85 4.54
C ARG A 154 -15.63 -16.64 5.12
N MET A 155 -15.48 -15.49 4.49
CA MET A 155 -16.19 -14.27 4.89
C MET A 155 -17.71 -14.50 4.85
N ARG A 156 -18.26 -15.02 3.74
CA ARG A 156 -19.69 -15.32 3.59
C ARG A 156 -20.20 -16.31 4.64
N TYR A 157 -19.45 -17.37 4.91
CA TYR A 157 -19.79 -18.33 5.97
C TYR A 157 -19.86 -17.67 7.37
N SER A 158 -19.10 -16.62 7.60
CA SER A 158 -18.97 -15.98 8.92
C SER A 158 -20.00 -14.85 9.17
N ILE A 159 -20.71 -14.40 8.14
CA ILE A 159 -21.74 -13.37 8.25
C ILE A 159 -23.14 -13.99 8.34
N SER A 160 -24.17 -13.15 8.61
CA SER A 160 -25.57 -13.62 8.65
C SER A 160 -26.09 -13.97 7.25
N ASN A 161 -27.09 -14.86 7.19
CA ASN A 161 -27.75 -15.20 5.92
C ASN A 161 -28.35 -13.96 5.22
N THR A 162 -28.80 -12.97 5.98
CA THR A 162 -29.33 -11.71 5.44
C THR A 162 -28.23 -10.90 4.76
N ALA A 163 -27.06 -10.82 5.39
CA ALA A 163 -25.90 -10.12 4.83
C ALA A 163 -25.36 -10.83 3.58
N GLU A 164 -25.23 -12.17 3.61
CA GLU A 164 -24.83 -12.97 2.46
C GLU A 164 -25.81 -12.83 1.29
N TYR A 165 -27.11 -12.86 1.55
CA TYR A 165 -28.12 -12.65 0.52
C TYR A 165 -28.01 -11.24 -0.10
N GLY A 166 -27.77 -10.22 0.73
CA GLY A 166 -27.53 -8.85 0.28
C GLY A 166 -26.28 -8.75 -0.59
N ASP A 167 -25.15 -9.34 -0.16
CA ASP A 167 -23.90 -9.41 -0.91
C ASP A 167 -24.12 -10.01 -2.31
N LEU A 168 -24.68 -11.20 -2.37
CA LEU A 168 -24.87 -11.95 -3.61
C LEU A 168 -25.89 -11.31 -4.58
N THR A 169 -26.85 -10.55 -4.07
CA THR A 169 -27.93 -9.99 -4.89
C THR A 169 -27.79 -8.50 -5.18
N ARG A 170 -27.02 -7.73 -4.41
CA ARG A 170 -26.85 -6.27 -4.53
C ARG A 170 -25.43 -5.84 -4.86
N GLY A 171 -24.43 -6.67 -4.61
CA GLY A 171 -23.04 -6.36 -4.89
C GLY A 171 -22.83 -5.91 -6.34
N GLU A 172 -23.36 -6.66 -7.31
CA GLU A 172 -23.25 -6.37 -8.74
C GLU A 172 -23.98 -5.06 -9.15
N MET A 173 -25.00 -4.63 -8.41
CA MET A 173 -25.66 -3.34 -8.66
C MET A 173 -24.73 -2.15 -8.33
N VAL A 174 -23.88 -2.31 -7.32
CA VAL A 174 -22.97 -1.26 -6.85
C VAL A 174 -21.64 -1.31 -7.60
N VAL A 175 -21.07 -2.51 -7.74
CA VAL A 175 -19.77 -2.76 -8.39
C VAL A 175 -19.97 -3.73 -9.55
N GLY A 176 -20.62 -3.26 -10.63
CA GLY A 176 -20.97 -4.06 -11.80
C GLY A 176 -20.20 -3.64 -13.06
N ASP A 177 -20.80 -3.89 -14.22
CA ASP A 177 -20.19 -3.68 -15.53
C ASP A 177 -19.71 -2.24 -15.79
N THR A 178 -20.43 -1.24 -15.27
CA THR A 178 -20.00 0.17 -15.38
C THR A 178 -18.69 0.40 -14.64
N THR A 179 -18.58 -0.11 -13.43
CA THR A 179 -17.35 -0.05 -12.64
C THR A 179 -16.22 -0.82 -13.33
N ARG A 180 -16.52 -2.01 -13.87
CA ARG A 180 -15.55 -2.80 -14.62
C ARG A 180 -15.03 -2.08 -15.87
N LYS A 181 -15.90 -1.33 -16.57
CA LYS A 181 -15.50 -0.51 -17.70
C LYS A 181 -14.53 0.59 -17.27
N ALA A 182 -14.81 1.29 -16.17
CA ALA A 182 -13.92 2.30 -15.62
C ALA A 182 -12.56 1.69 -15.19
N MET A 183 -12.56 0.51 -14.58
CA MET A 183 -11.34 -0.23 -14.24
C MET A 183 -10.48 -0.54 -15.46
N LYS A 184 -11.10 -0.95 -16.59
CA LYS A 184 -10.38 -1.20 -17.85
C LYS A 184 -9.75 0.09 -18.41
N GLU A 185 -10.44 1.22 -18.28
CA GLU A 185 -9.91 2.52 -18.70
C GLU A 185 -8.70 2.93 -17.83
N VAL A 186 -8.79 2.77 -16.50
CA VAL A 186 -7.68 3.01 -15.57
C VAL A 186 -6.47 2.15 -15.96
N LEU A 187 -6.68 0.85 -16.19
CA LEU A 187 -5.61 -0.06 -16.62
C LEU A 187 -4.98 0.36 -17.95
N GLY A 188 -5.81 0.73 -18.93
CA GLY A 188 -5.32 1.20 -20.24
C GLY A 188 -4.41 2.42 -20.11
N ARG A 189 -4.77 3.41 -19.27
CA ARG A 189 -3.96 4.61 -19.01
C ARG A 189 -2.65 4.32 -18.27
N ILE A 190 -2.60 3.24 -17.50
CA ILE A 190 -1.36 2.75 -16.88
C ILE A 190 -0.46 2.13 -17.95
N GLN A 191 -1.02 1.23 -18.77
CA GLN A 191 -0.29 0.46 -19.77
C GLN A 191 0.28 1.34 -20.91
N ASP A 192 -0.45 2.37 -21.33
CA ASP A 192 0.00 3.32 -22.37
C ASP A 192 0.93 4.42 -21.82
N GLY A 193 1.16 4.46 -20.52
CA GLY A 193 2.03 5.43 -19.84
C GLY A 193 1.40 6.81 -19.61
N THR A 194 0.11 6.99 -19.91
CA THR A 194 -0.60 8.26 -19.67
C THR A 194 -0.54 8.66 -18.20
N PHE A 195 -0.87 7.74 -17.27
CA PHE A 195 -0.79 8.01 -15.84
C PHE A 195 0.63 8.37 -15.39
N ALA A 196 1.63 7.66 -15.89
CA ALA A 196 3.02 7.96 -15.54
C ALA A 196 3.45 9.36 -15.99
N LYS A 197 3.05 9.78 -17.19
CA LYS A 197 3.32 11.15 -17.68
C LYS A 197 2.65 12.20 -16.79
N GLU A 198 1.37 12.01 -16.46
CA GLU A 198 0.63 12.91 -15.56
C GLU A 198 1.33 13.07 -14.21
N TRP A 199 1.72 11.96 -13.59
CA TRP A 199 2.40 11.97 -12.30
C TRP A 199 3.78 12.64 -12.34
N ILE A 200 4.57 12.35 -13.38
CA ILE A 200 5.88 12.98 -13.58
C ILE A 200 5.73 14.50 -13.79
N GLU A 201 4.74 14.94 -14.57
CA GLU A 201 4.48 16.35 -14.79
C GLU A 201 3.98 17.06 -13.54
N GLU A 202 3.10 16.44 -12.76
CA GLU A 202 2.64 16.98 -11.47
C GLU A 202 3.82 17.22 -10.52
N ASN A 203 4.74 16.25 -10.43
CA ASN A 203 5.95 16.39 -9.62
C ASN A 203 6.86 17.52 -10.13
N LYS A 204 7.08 17.64 -11.45
CA LYS A 204 7.87 18.74 -12.05
C LYS A 204 7.27 20.10 -11.75
N LYS A 205 5.95 20.22 -11.66
CA LYS A 205 5.21 21.44 -11.29
C LYS A 205 5.15 21.71 -9.79
N GLY A 206 5.82 20.88 -8.97
CA GLY A 206 5.92 21.03 -7.51
C GLY A 206 4.70 20.48 -6.74
N GLY A 207 3.90 19.58 -7.33
CA GLY A 207 2.83 18.85 -6.66
C GLY A 207 1.65 19.69 -6.19
N LYS A 208 1.40 20.84 -6.84
CA LYS A 208 0.38 21.81 -6.40
C LYS A 208 -1.04 21.28 -6.48
N ASN A 209 -1.38 20.53 -7.54
CA ASN A 209 -2.69 19.93 -7.69
C ASN A 209 -2.86 18.77 -6.70
N PHE A 210 -1.84 17.95 -6.54
CA PHE A 210 -1.82 16.87 -5.54
C PHE A 210 -2.03 17.40 -4.11
N ALA A 211 -1.38 18.50 -3.75
CA ALA A 211 -1.58 19.16 -2.47
C ALA A 211 -3.03 19.63 -2.25
N LYS A 212 -3.67 20.21 -3.29
CA LYS A 212 -5.09 20.62 -3.23
C LYS A 212 -6.02 19.41 -3.03
N LEU A 213 -5.79 18.31 -3.77
CA LEU A 213 -6.58 17.09 -3.64
C LEU A 213 -6.45 16.51 -2.22
N ARG A 214 -5.24 16.48 -1.68
CA ARG A 214 -4.97 16.01 -0.31
C ARG A 214 -5.72 16.85 0.75
N GLU A 215 -5.70 18.17 0.61
CA GLU A 215 -6.41 19.05 1.53
C GLU A 215 -7.94 18.96 1.38
N ALA A 216 -8.45 18.72 0.19
CA ALA A 216 -9.88 18.45 -0.03
C ALA A 216 -10.31 17.14 0.64
N ALA A 217 -9.52 16.07 0.48
CA ALA A 217 -9.80 14.77 1.10
C ALA A 217 -9.84 14.86 2.63
N LYS A 218 -8.91 15.59 3.26
CA LYS A 218 -8.92 15.80 4.72
C LYS A 218 -10.15 16.51 5.27
N ARG A 219 -10.84 17.31 4.44
CA ARG A 219 -12.03 18.05 4.85
C ARG A 219 -13.33 17.25 4.73
N HIS A 220 -13.26 16.04 4.19
CA HIS A 220 -14.44 15.20 4.07
C HIS A 220 -15.06 14.93 5.46
N PRO A 221 -16.39 15.04 5.64
CA PRO A 221 -17.04 14.82 6.94
C PRO A 221 -16.68 13.49 7.61
N VAL A 222 -16.47 12.45 6.84
CA VAL A 222 -16.05 11.12 7.32
C VAL A 222 -14.76 11.16 8.16
N GLU A 223 -13.84 12.07 7.87
CA GLU A 223 -12.57 12.18 8.61
C GLU A 223 -12.80 12.71 10.02
N LYS A 224 -13.61 13.77 10.15
CA LYS A 224 -13.95 14.35 11.46
C LYS A 224 -14.70 13.37 12.34
N VAL A 225 -15.72 12.70 11.80
CA VAL A 225 -16.49 11.67 12.51
C VAL A 225 -15.57 10.51 12.90
N GLY A 226 -14.76 10.05 11.97
CA GLY A 226 -13.79 8.99 12.22
C GLY A 226 -12.76 9.32 13.29
N GLU A 227 -12.26 10.56 13.35
CA GLU A 227 -11.35 11.01 14.40
C GLU A 227 -12.01 10.90 15.79
N GLN A 228 -13.23 11.39 15.93
CA GLN A 228 -13.98 11.35 17.18
C GLN A 228 -14.22 9.91 17.65
N LEU A 229 -14.64 9.02 16.76
CA LEU A 229 -14.92 7.63 17.11
C LEU A 229 -13.66 6.82 17.39
N ARG A 230 -12.56 7.02 16.63
CA ARG A 230 -11.26 6.39 16.90
C ARG A 230 -10.66 6.84 18.23
N ALA A 231 -10.94 8.06 18.67
CA ALA A 231 -10.50 8.56 19.98
C ALA A 231 -11.11 7.78 21.16
N MET A 232 -12.30 7.19 20.98
CA MET A 232 -12.96 6.34 21.98
C MET A 232 -12.32 4.94 22.08
N MET A 233 -11.57 4.51 21.05
CA MET A 233 -10.96 3.19 20.95
C MET A 233 -9.53 3.22 21.50
N SER A 234 -9.36 2.92 22.78
CA SER A 234 -8.06 3.06 23.49
C SER A 234 -6.93 2.18 22.92
N TRP A 235 -7.26 1.12 22.20
CA TRP A 235 -6.30 0.19 21.58
C TRP A 235 -5.81 0.65 20.20
N LEU A 236 -6.46 1.64 19.58
CA LEU A 236 -6.01 2.20 18.32
C LEU A 236 -4.88 3.22 18.58
N PRO A 237 -3.82 3.20 17.76
CA PRO A 237 -2.78 4.23 17.84
C PRO A 237 -3.37 5.58 17.40
N THR A 238 -3.36 6.57 18.29
CA THR A 238 -3.63 7.96 17.90
C THR A 238 -2.32 8.64 17.49
N GLU A 239 -2.35 9.66 16.63
CA GLU A 239 -1.14 10.40 16.23
C GLU A 239 -0.34 10.91 17.43
N LYS A 240 -1.01 11.35 18.50
CA LYS A 240 -0.36 11.74 19.76
C LYS A 240 0.32 10.57 20.46
N ARG A 241 -0.31 9.38 20.47
CA ARG A 241 0.27 8.18 21.12
C ARG A 241 1.40 7.58 20.30
N SER A 242 1.35 7.65 18.96
CA SER A 242 2.44 7.21 18.10
C SER A 242 3.67 8.11 18.24
N SER A 243 3.49 9.44 18.25
CA SER A 243 4.60 10.38 18.42
C SER A 243 5.28 10.26 19.80
N ASP A 244 4.55 10.00 20.87
CA ASP A 244 5.09 9.82 22.21
C ASP A 244 5.75 8.45 22.38
N ALA A 245 5.22 7.39 21.77
CA ALA A 245 5.85 6.07 21.74
C ALA A 245 7.14 6.07 20.92
N ASP A 246 7.16 6.79 19.79
CA ASP A 246 8.35 6.93 18.95
C ASP A 246 9.42 7.80 19.62
N LYS A 247 9.04 8.87 20.33
CA LYS A 247 9.95 9.66 21.17
C LYS A 247 10.56 8.84 22.30
N LYS A 248 9.75 8.05 23.05
CA LYS A 248 10.23 7.17 24.10
C LYS A 248 11.16 6.07 23.57
N LYS A 249 10.87 5.50 22.39
CA LYS A 249 11.77 4.53 21.74
C LYS A 249 13.07 5.18 21.24
N ALA A 250 13.01 6.40 20.72
CA ALA A 250 14.21 7.13 20.30
C ALA A 250 15.09 7.55 21.49
N GLU A 251 14.50 7.90 22.64
CA GLU A 251 15.23 8.15 23.89
C GLU A 251 15.84 6.88 24.48
N ALA A 252 15.14 5.76 24.43
CA ALA A 252 15.67 4.47 24.91
C ALA A 252 16.76 3.85 24.00
N ALA A 253 16.83 4.30 22.72
CA ALA A 253 17.81 3.84 21.75
C ALA A 253 19.08 4.75 21.67
N LYS A 254 19.18 5.81 22.48
CA LYS A 254 20.44 6.57 22.59
C LYS A 254 21.51 5.69 23.22
N PRO A 255 22.67 5.50 22.56
CA PRO A 255 23.79 4.78 23.16
C PRO A 255 24.20 5.47 24.46
N ALA A 256 24.37 4.68 25.54
CA ALA A 256 25.01 5.20 26.75
C ALA A 256 26.37 5.79 26.32
N GLU A 257 26.62 7.04 26.66
CA GLU A 257 27.91 7.67 26.44
C GLU A 257 28.97 6.83 27.09
N LEU A 258 29.84 6.20 26.30
CA LEU A 258 31.05 5.58 26.77
C LEU A 258 31.91 6.69 27.39
N LYS A 259 31.91 6.75 28.73
CA LYS A 259 32.92 7.54 29.45
C LYS A 259 34.28 6.97 29.06
N ALA A 260 35.06 7.75 28.33
CA ALA A 260 36.46 7.45 28.08
C ALA A 260 37.17 7.35 29.43
N VAL A 261 37.63 6.18 29.77
CA VAL A 261 38.55 5.97 30.85
C VAL A 261 39.94 6.27 30.29
N HIS A 262 40.45 7.44 30.60
CA HIS A 262 41.88 7.72 30.47
C HIS A 262 42.62 7.02 31.56
N ALA A 263 43.47 6.06 31.20
CA ALA A 263 44.61 5.60 31.97
C ALA A 263 45.82 5.52 31.06
#